data_f2a30968453babf285db7c5b86373c6d
#
_entry.id   f2a30968453babf285db7c5b86373c6d
#
_cell.length_a   1.000
_cell.length_b   1.000
_cell.length_c   1.000
_cell.angle_alpha   90.00
_cell.angle_beta   90.00
_cell.angle_gamma   90.00
#
_symmetry.space_group_name_H-M   'P 1'
#
loop_
_entity.id
_entity.type
_entity.pdbx_description
1 polymer ?
#
loop_
_entity_poly.entity_id
_entity_poly.type
_entity_poly.pdbx_seq_one_letter_code
_entity_poly.pdbx_strand_id
1 'polypeptide(L)'
;KDLSPKTSDTIVSYGERLSSIIVTELIEGAQWFDSRTFIKTEKKHNKHILDAELTNELVKKAFSSVPKVALVPGFISSDKTTGDVTNLGRGGSDYTAAIIAAALDANSLEIWTDVDGFMTADPRVISTAYTITELSYVEATELCNFGAKVVYPPTIYPVCHKNIPIIIKNTFNPDGVGTVIKQEVSNPQSKAIKGISSINDTSLITVQGLGMVGVIGVNYRIFKALAKNGISVFLVSQASSENSTSIG
;
A
#
# COMPACT_ATOMS: atom_id res chain seq x y z
N LYS A 1 16.20 4.52 -27.40
CA LYS A 1 15.26 3.34 -27.39
C LYS A 1 14.80 3.16 -25.97
N ASP A 2 13.51 3.28 -25.72
CA ASP A 2 12.96 3.04 -24.40
C ASP A 2 13.13 1.57 -24.01
N LEU A 3 13.45 1.33 -22.74
CA LEU A 3 13.55 -0.02 -22.19
C LEU A 3 12.16 -0.66 -22.21
N SER A 4 12.08 -1.96 -22.53
CA SER A 4 10.84 -2.68 -22.36
C SER A 4 10.48 -2.76 -20.86
N PRO A 5 9.19 -2.79 -20.47
CA PRO A 5 8.78 -2.96 -19.07
C PRO A 5 9.49 -4.14 -18.40
N LYS A 6 9.58 -5.29 -19.07
CA LYS A 6 10.28 -6.48 -18.60
C LYS A 6 11.77 -6.21 -18.31
N THR A 7 12.44 -5.49 -19.20
CA THR A 7 13.86 -5.15 -19.02
C THR A 7 14.03 -4.18 -17.84
N SER A 8 13.15 -3.19 -17.73
CA SER A 8 13.12 -2.25 -16.61
C SER A 8 12.94 -2.98 -15.29
N ASP A 9 11.93 -3.84 -15.16
CA ASP A 9 11.67 -4.63 -13.95
C ASP A 9 12.86 -5.50 -13.56
N THR A 10 13.50 -6.13 -14.55
CA THR A 10 14.70 -6.94 -14.31
C THR A 10 15.85 -6.09 -13.77
N ILE A 11 16.11 -4.92 -14.35
CA ILE A 11 17.20 -4.02 -13.91
C ILE A 11 16.95 -3.52 -12.48
N VAL A 12 15.77 -2.99 -12.19
CA VAL A 12 15.46 -2.46 -10.84
C VAL A 12 15.48 -3.55 -9.77
N SER A 13 15.18 -4.80 -10.13
CA SER A 13 15.22 -5.92 -9.20
C SER A 13 16.62 -6.21 -8.63
N TYR A 14 17.67 -5.83 -9.34
CA TYR A 14 19.03 -6.02 -8.84
C TYR A 14 19.35 -5.18 -7.62
N GLY A 15 18.79 -3.97 -7.51
CA GLY A 15 18.95 -3.12 -6.32
C GLY A 15 18.47 -3.84 -5.06
N GLU A 16 17.25 -4.35 -5.07
CA GLU A 16 16.67 -5.09 -3.95
C GLU A 16 17.41 -6.39 -3.62
N ARG A 17 17.81 -7.13 -4.66
CA ARG A 17 18.54 -8.37 -4.49
C ARG A 17 19.93 -8.17 -3.89
N LEU A 18 20.70 -7.24 -4.44
CA LEU A 18 22.07 -6.98 -3.98
C LEU A 18 22.06 -6.42 -2.57
N SER A 19 21.20 -5.42 -2.27
CA SER A 19 21.10 -4.86 -0.93
C SER A 19 20.70 -5.91 0.12
N SER A 20 19.71 -6.75 -0.18
CA SER A 20 19.27 -7.78 0.76
C SER A 20 20.31 -8.87 0.98
N ILE A 21 21.08 -9.28 -0.05
CA ILE A 21 22.20 -10.22 0.10
C ILE A 21 23.29 -9.62 1.01
N ILE A 22 23.69 -8.36 0.75
CA ILE A 22 24.71 -7.68 1.57
C ILE A 22 24.25 -7.60 3.03
N VAL A 23 23.00 -7.21 3.28
CA VAL A 23 22.46 -7.13 4.65
C VAL A 23 22.41 -8.52 5.30
N THR A 24 22.10 -9.56 4.55
CA THR A 24 22.10 -10.94 5.08
C THR A 24 23.48 -11.33 5.61
N GLU A 25 24.53 -11.02 4.89
CA GLU A 25 25.92 -11.32 5.29
C GLU A 25 26.36 -10.53 6.53
N LEU A 26 25.73 -9.37 6.84
CA LEU A 26 26.03 -8.55 8.00
C LEU A 26 25.33 -9.03 9.28
N ILE A 27 24.32 -9.89 9.16
CA ILE A 27 23.51 -10.35 10.30
C ILE A 27 23.85 -11.82 10.61
N GLU A 28 24.42 -12.09 11.76
CA GLU A 28 24.78 -13.44 12.17
C GLU A 28 23.56 -14.37 12.25
N GLY A 29 23.64 -15.49 11.55
CA GLY A 29 22.59 -16.50 11.49
C GLY A 29 21.39 -16.14 10.62
N ALA A 30 21.45 -15.04 9.86
CA ALA A 30 20.43 -14.70 8.90
C ALA A 30 20.50 -15.61 7.67
N GLN A 31 19.33 -15.86 7.08
CA GLN A 31 19.21 -16.58 5.80
C GLN A 31 18.49 -15.73 4.77
N TRP A 32 18.98 -15.73 3.55
CA TRP A 32 18.39 -15.00 2.44
C TRP A 32 17.38 -15.87 1.69
N PHE A 33 16.22 -15.30 1.39
CA PHE A 33 15.15 -15.95 0.63
C PHE A 33 14.78 -15.08 -0.58
N ASP A 34 14.86 -15.64 -1.77
CA ASP A 34 14.49 -14.92 -3.00
C ASP A 34 12.96 -14.81 -3.11
N SER A 35 12.43 -13.62 -2.91
CA SER A 35 10.97 -13.36 -2.96
C SER A 35 10.33 -13.76 -4.30
N ARG A 36 11.07 -13.73 -5.41
CA ARG A 36 10.57 -14.14 -6.73
C ARG A 36 10.20 -15.63 -6.79
N THR A 37 10.71 -16.44 -5.86
CA THR A 37 10.37 -17.87 -5.81
C THR A 37 8.97 -18.12 -5.26
N PHE A 38 8.45 -17.22 -4.42
CA PHE A 38 7.17 -17.38 -3.74
C PHE A 38 6.19 -16.21 -3.89
N ILE A 39 6.62 -14.98 -4.21
CA ILE A 39 5.70 -13.88 -4.56
C ILE A 39 5.38 -13.97 -6.05
N LYS A 40 4.15 -14.37 -6.37
CA LYS A 40 3.72 -14.63 -7.74
C LYS A 40 2.70 -13.60 -8.21
N THR A 41 2.87 -13.18 -9.46
CA THR A 41 1.94 -12.28 -10.13
C THR A 41 1.36 -12.93 -11.38
N GLU A 42 0.22 -12.43 -11.81
CA GLU A 42 -0.39 -12.76 -13.09
C GLU A 42 -0.67 -11.47 -13.87
N LYS A 43 -0.59 -11.55 -15.19
CA LYS A 43 -0.86 -10.41 -16.06
C LYS A 43 -2.36 -10.25 -16.30
N LYS A 44 -2.95 -9.16 -15.79
CA LYS A 44 -4.35 -8.76 -16.06
C LYS A 44 -4.38 -7.33 -16.59
N HIS A 45 -5.03 -7.10 -17.72
CA HIS A 45 -5.20 -5.76 -18.32
C HIS A 45 -3.89 -4.95 -18.41
N ASN A 46 -2.81 -5.58 -18.89
CA ASN A 46 -1.45 -4.99 -19.00
C ASN A 46 -0.79 -4.61 -17.68
N LYS A 47 -1.31 -5.05 -16.52
CA LYS A 47 -0.66 -4.89 -15.20
C LYS A 47 -0.38 -6.26 -14.60
N HIS A 48 0.70 -6.36 -13.85
CA HIS A 48 0.97 -7.53 -13.01
C HIS A 48 0.25 -7.35 -11.67
N ILE A 49 -0.63 -8.30 -11.35
CA ILE A 49 -1.44 -8.32 -10.11
C ILE A 49 -0.99 -9.54 -9.30
N LEU A 50 -0.91 -9.40 -7.99
CA LEU A 50 -0.59 -10.49 -7.09
C LEU A 50 -1.56 -11.66 -7.27
N ASP A 51 -1.02 -12.87 -7.45
CA ASP A 51 -1.75 -14.12 -7.24
C ASP A 51 -1.68 -14.49 -5.77
N ALA A 52 -2.68 -14.08 -5.00
CA ALA A 52 -2.66 -14.21 -3.55
C ALA A 52 -2.72 -15.68 -3.09
N GLU A 53 -3.49 -16.52 -3.77
CA GLU A 53 -3.66 -17.93 -3.40
C GLU A 53 -2.36 -18.70 -3.57
N LEU A 54 -1.77 -18.66 -4.77
CA LEU A 54 -0.50 -19.31 -5.06
C LEU A 54 0.63 -18.75 -4.21
N THR A 55 0.67 -17.43 -4.00
CA THR A 55 1.68 -16.77 -3.17
C THR A 55 1.59 -17.26 -1.72
N ASN A 56 0.40 -17.32 -1.13
CA ASN A 56 0.22 -17.81 0.24
C ASN A 56 0.69 -19.26 0.41
N GLU A 57 0.37 -20.12 -0.55
CA GLU A 57 0.85 -21.52 -0.55
C GLU A 57 2.38 -21.58 -0.58
N LEU A 58 2.99 -20.85 -1.52
CA LEU A 58 4.44 -20.86 -1.71
C LEU A 58 5.19 -20.22 -0.53
N VAL A 59 4.66 -19.15 0.08
CA VAL A 59 5.23 -18.54 1.29
C VAL A 59 5.22 -19.56 2.43
N LYS A 60 4.10 -20.21 2.72
CA LYS A 60 4.02 -21.24 3.76
C LYS A 60 5.00 -22.38 3.54
N LYS A 61 5.20 -22.79 2.28
CA LYS A 61 6.18 -23.81 1.91
C LYS A 61 7.62 -23.32 2.12
N ALA A 62 7.94 -22.11 1.66
CA ALA A 62 9.28 -21.53 1.78
C ALA A 62 9.70 -21.34 3.25
N PHE A 63 8.76 -21.02 4.12
CA PHE A 63 8.97 -20.78 5.56
C PHE A 63 8.48 -21.92 6.45
N SER A 64 8.39 -23.15 5.92
CA SER A 64 8.05 -24.33 6.72
C SER A 64 9.10 -24.64 7.81
N SER A 65 10.34 -24.22 7.61
CA SER A 65 11.40 -24.20 8.61
C SER A 65 11.99 -22.78 8.63
N VAL A 66 11.61 -22.00 9.64
CA VAL A 66 12.00 -20.58 9.71
C VAL A 66 13.34 -20.45 10.46
N PRO A 67 14.35 -19.78 9.89
CA PRO A 67 15.55 -19.42 10.61
C PRO A 67 15.24 -18.35 11.66
N LYS A 68 16.18 -18.08 12.57
CA LYS A 68 16.03 -17.01 13.57
C LYS A 68 15.80 -15.64 12.90
N VAL A 69 16.47 -15.39 11.79
CA VAL A 69 16.33 -14.18 10.95
C VAL A 69 16.26 -14.59 9.49
N ALA A 70 15.18 -14.21 8.82
CA ALA A 70 15.00 -14.40 7.39
C ALA A 70 15.04 -13.03 6.68
N LEU A 71 15.94 -12.86 5.72
CA LEU A 71 16.01 -11.68 4.87
C LEU A 71 15.30 -11.97 3.54
N VAL A 72 14.37 -11.09 3.19
CA VAL A 72 13.59 -11.21 1.96
C VAL A 72 13.64 -9.87 1.22
N PRO A 73 14.11 -9.81 -0.03
CA PRO A 73 13.97 -8.59 -0.83
C PRO A 73 12.49 -8.31 -1.07
N GLY A 74 12.03 -7.14 -0.67
CA GLY A 74 10.68 -6.67 -0.96
C GLY A 74 10.54 -6.18 -2.40
N PHE A 75 9.34 -5.69 -2.77
CA PHE A 75 9.04 -5.07 -4.07
C PHE A 75 9.05 -6.03 -5.27
N ILE A 76 9.99 -6.95 -5.36
CA ILE A 76 10.19 -7.85 -6.49
C ILE A 76 9.38 -9.14 -6.38
N SER A 77 8.94 -9.62 -7.54
CA SER A 77 8.11 -10.81 -7.70
C SER A 77 8.41 -11.50 -9.03
N SER A 78 7.70 -12.55 -9.39
CA SER A 78 7.76 -13.12 -10.73
C SER A 78 6.37 -13.46 -11.27
N ASP A 79 6.24 -13.39 -12.59
CA ASP A 79 5.03 -13.87 -13.27
C ASP A 79 4.90 -15.40 -13.13
N LYS A 80 3.73 -15.87 -12.72
CA LYS A 80 3.49 -17.31 -12.43
C LYS A 80 3.60 -18.19 -13.65
N THR A 81 3.36 -17.64 -14.85
CA THR A 81 3.31 -18.39 -16.12
C THR A 81 4.64 -18.35 -16.85
N THR A 82 5.24 -17.17 -16.98
CA THR A 82 6.49 -16.98 -17.75
C THR A 82 7.74 -17.07 -16.90
N GLY A 83 7.63 -16.91 -15.58
CA GLY A 83 8.77 -16.81 -14.67
C GLY A 83 9.54 -15.49 -14.78
N ASP A 84 9.08 -14.56 -15.61
CA ASP A 84 9.72 -13.26 -15.78
C ASP A 84 9.69 -12.46 -14.48
N VAL A 85 10.75 -11.69 -14.25
CA VAL A 85 10.80 -10.76 -13.11
C VAL A 85 9.75 -9.69 -13.27
N THR A 86 8.97 -9.49 -12.22
CA THR A 86 7.96 -8.45 -12.10
C THR A 86 8.15 -7.70 -10.79
N ASN A 87 7.41 -6.63 -10.58
CA ASN A 87 7.40 -5.89 -9.33
C ASN A 87 5.97 -5.57 -8.87
N LEU A 88 5.83 -5.27 -7.58
CA LEU A 88 4.55 -4.94 -6.96
C LEU A 88 4.19 -3.44 -7.04
N GLY A 89 4.99 -2.66 -7.73
CA GLY A 89 4.78 -1.23 -7.90
C GLY A 89 5.09 -0.40 -6.65
N ARG A 90 4.47 0.77 -6.56
CA ARG A 90 4.69 1.70 -5.45
C ARG A 90 4.33 1.06 -4.11
N GLY A 91 5.17 1.26 -3.08
CA GLY A 91 4.99 0.64 -1.76
C GLY A 91 5.13 -0.88 -1.76
N GLY A 92 5.75 -1.44 -2.81
CA GLY A 92 5.88 -2.89 -3.01
C GLY A 92 6.65 -3.59 -1.92
N SER A 93 7.61 -2.92 -1.24
CA SER A 93 8.34 -3.49 -0.11
C SER A 93 7.45 -3.71 1.10
N ASP A 94 6.67 -2.69 1.49
CA ASP A 94 5.69 -2.79 2.57
C ASP A 94 4.62 -3.84 2.24
N TYR A 95 4.18 -3.85 0.98
CA TYR A 95 3.19 -4.83 0.52
C TYR A 95 3.73 -6.26 0.56
N THR A 96 4.99 -6.48 0.18
CA THR A 96 5.65 -7.80 0.33
C THR A 96 5.67 -8.24 1.79
N ALA A 97 6.05 -7.34 2.70
CA ALA A 97 6.08 -7.64 4.13
C ALA A 97 4.68 -8.00 4.67
N ALA A 98 3.64 -7.25 4.26
CA ALA A 98 2.26 -7.54 4.64
C ALA A 98 1.74 -8.88 4.10
N ILE A 99 2.08 -9.24 2.87
CA ILE A 99 1.73 -10.54 2.27
C ILE A 99 2.37 -11.68 3.07
N ILE A 100 3.66 -11.56 3.40
CA ILE A 100 4.38 -12.59 4.17
C ILE A 100 3.81 -12.66 5.59
N ALA A 101 3.61 -11.52 6.26
CA ALA A 101 3.02 -11.47 7.59
C ALA A 101 1.65 -12.15 7.65
N ALA A 102 0.78 -11.88 6.66
CA ALA A 102 -0.54 -12.51 6.57
C ALA A 102 -0.46 -14.02 6.27
N ALA A 103 0.45 -14.44 5.39
CA ALA A 103 0.59 -15.86 5.03
C ALA A 103 1.12 -16.71 6.19
N LEU A 104 1.96 -16.12 7.06
CA LEU A 104 2.58 -16.79 8.19
C LEU A 104 1.85 -16.55 9.52
N ASP A 105 0.71 -15.88 9.52
CA ASP A 105 -0.05 -15.49 10.72
C ASP A 105 0.86 -14.81 11.77
N ALA A 106 1.63 -13.80 11.33
CA ALA A 106 2.58 -13.08 12.16
C ALA A 106 1.91 -12.37 13.35
N ASN A 107 2.64 -12.19 14.44
CA ASN A 107 2.15 -11.46 15.60
C ASN A 107 1.99 -9.96 15.36
N SER A 108 2.84 -9.39 14.52
CA SER A 108 2.81 -7.97 14.13
C SER A 108 3.54 -7.76 12.79
N LEU A 109 3.24 -6.66 12.14
CA LEU A 109 3.99 -6.13 11.00
C LEU A 109 4.61 -4.79 11.42
N GLU A 110 5.91 -4.70 11.49
CA GLU A 110 6.60 -3.44 11.73
C GLU A 110 7.08 -2.83 10.41
N ILE A 111 6.76 -1.55 10.19
CA ILE A 111 7.23 -0.77 9.05
C ILE A 111 8.15 0.33 9.60
N TRP A 112 9.42 0.20 9.31
CA TRP A 112 10.45 1.15 9.68
C TRP A 112 10.70 2.11 8.52
N THR A 113 10.47 3.40 8.75
CA THR A 113 10.51 4.45 7.73
C THR A 113 11.23 5.71 8.26
N ASP A 114 11.17 6.81 7.55
CA ASP A 114 11.80 8.10 7.88
C ASP A 114 10.88 9.08 8.61
N VAL A 115 9.66 8.63 9.00
CA VAL A 115 8.69 9.45 9.74
C VAL A 115 8.28 8.77 11.05
N ASP A 116 7.88 9.57 12.05
CA ASP A 116 7.51 9.09 13.38
C ASP A 116 6.17 8.34 13.44
N GLY A 117 5.52 8.14 12.30
CA GLY A 117 4.20 7.51 12.20
C GLY A 117 3.19 8.43 11.51
N PHE A 118 1.92 8.14 11.71
CA PHE A 118 0.84 9.03 11.26
C PHE A 118 0.78 10.27 12.13
N MET A 119 0.73 11.43 11.50
CA MET A 119 0.66 12.72 12.17
C MET A 119 -0.77 13.28 12.10
N THR A 120 -1.13 14.12 13.08
CA THR A 120 -2.43 14.81 13.10
C THR A 120 -2.64 15.76 11.92
N ALA A 121 -1.56 16.19 11.29
CA ALA A 121 -1.52 16.94 10.03
C ALA A 121 -0.14 16.79 9.39
N ASP A 122 0.04 17.31 8.16
CA ASP A 122 1.38 17.39 7.54
C ASP A 122 2.26 18.37 8.35
N PRO A 123 3.35 17.91 8.99
CA PRO A 123 4.20 18.76 9.82
C PRO A 123 4.92 19.87 9.03
N ARG A 124 5.03 19.73 7.72
CA ARG A 124 5.58 20.77 6.83
C ARG A 124 4.64 21.95 6.68
N VAL A 125 3.34 21.72 6.90
CA VAL A 125 2.28 22.75 6.81
C VAL A 125 1.89 23.24 8.21
N ILE A 126 1.77 22.32 9.16
CA ILE A 126 1.34 22.59 10.54
C ILE A 126 2.43 22.11 11.49
N SER A 127 3.28 23.01 11.94
CA SER A 127 4.45 22.71 12.78
C SER A 127 4.10 22.13 14.17
N THR A 128 2.86 22.32 14.63
CA THR A 128 2.34 21.77 15.88
C THR A 128 1.71 20.36 15.73
N ALA A 129 1.79 19.78 14.54
CA ALA A 129 1.34 18.40 14.32
C ALA A 129 2.15 17.44 15.21
N TYR A 130 1.45 16.43 15.72
CA TYR A 130 2.07 15.39 16.56
C TYR A 130 1.62 14.00 16.12
N THR A 131 2.37 12.97 16.53
CA THR A 131 2.12 11.58 16.13
C THR A 131 0.83 11.06 16.75
N ILE A 132 0.01 10.40 15.93
CA ILE A 132 -1.18 9.67 16.36
C ILE A 132 -0.72 8.28 16.80
N THR A 133 -0.89 7.96 18.07
CA THR A 133 -0.38 6.71 18.64
C THR A 133 -1.16 5.48 18.22
N GLU A 134 -2.48 5.61 17.99
CA GLU A 134 -3.36 4.50 17.59
C GLU A 134 -4.35 4.92 16.50
N LEU A 135 -4.46 4.08 15.47
CA LEU A 135 -5.47 4.19 14.40
C LEU A 135 -6.15 2.85 14.17
N SER A 136 -7.41 2.87 13.76
CA SER A 136 -8.02 1.71 13.13
C SER A 136 -7.51 1.53 11.71
N TYR A 137 -7.64 0.31 11.13
CA TYR A 137 -7.29 0.09 9.72
C TYR A 137 -8.07 1.01 8.78
N VAL A 138 -9.33 1.28 9.10
CA VAL A 138 -10.18 2.19 8.30
C VAL A 138 -9.64 3.60 8.35
N GLU A 139 -9.35 4.14 9.55
CA GLU A 139 -8.81 5.50 9.71
C GLU A 139 -7.45 5.66 9.00
N ALA A 140 -6.56 4.68 9.13
CA ALA A 140 -5.27 4.70 8.44
C ALA A 140 -5.43 4.67 6.91
N THR A 141 -6.35 3.83 6.40
CA THR A 141 -6.65 3.76 4.97
C THR A 141 -7.20 5.08 4.44
N GLU A 142 -8.13 5.72 5.15
CA GLU A 142 -8.68 7.01 4.77
C GLU A 142 -7.60 8.10 4.74
N LEU A 143 -6.78 8.20 5.78
CA LEU A 143 -5.68 9.16 5.80
C LEU A 143 -4.72 8.96 4.63
N CYS A 144 -4.37 7.70 4.30
CA CYS A 144 -3.48 7.39 3.17
C CYS A 144 -4.12 7.70 1.81
N ASN A 145 -5.40 7.39 1.64
CA ASN A 145 -6.12 7.69 0.40
C ASN A 145 -6.22 9.19 0.12
N PHE A 146 -6.27 10.00 1.17
CA PHE A 146 -6.38 11.44 1.09
C PHE A 146 -5.07 12.20 1.36
N GLY A 147 -3.91 11.55 1.18
CA GLY A 147 -2.63 12.24 1.03
C GLY A 147 -1.57 11.95 2.09
N ALA A 148 -1.88 11.25 3.18
CA ALA A 148 -0.85 10.82 4.12
C ALA A 148 0.03 9.73 3.47
N LYS A 149 1.30 10.08 3.21
CA LYS A 149 2.25 9.19 2.52
C LYS A 149 3.06 8.35 3.53
N VAL A 150 2.39 7.73 4.48
CA VAL A 150 3.04 6.94 5.54
C VAL A 150 3.10 5.47 5.15
N VAL A 151 1.97 4.90 4.72
CA VAL A 151 1.86 3.51 4.28
C VAL A 151 1.12 3.46 2.94
N TYR A 152 1.49 2.56 2.08
CA TYR A 152 0.75 2.32 0.85
C TYR A 152 -0.56 1.57 1.18
N PRO A 153 -1.77 2.10 0.83
CA PRO A 153 -3.04 1.52 1.25
C PRO A 153 -3.20 0.01 1.01
N PRO A 154 -2.78 -0.55 -0.15
CA PRO A 154 -2.84 -2.00 -0.38
C PRO A 154 -2.07 -2.85 0.63
N THR A 155 -1.09 -2.28 1.35
CA THR A 155 -0.33 -2.96 2.41
C THR A 155 -1.22 -3.33 3.60
N ILE A 156 -2.25 -2.53 3.88
CA ILE A 156 -3.15 -2.74 5.03
C ILE A 156 -4.05 -3.96 4.79
N TYR A 157 -4.47 -4.20 3.56
CA TYR A 157 -5.47 -5.21 3.23
C TYR A 157 -5.11 -6.65 3.67
N PRO A 158 -3.92 -7.23 3.38
CA PRO A 158 -3.60 -8.59 3.78
C PRO A 158 -3.64 -8.81 5.28
N VAL A 159 -3.11 -7.87 6.06
CA VAL A 159 -2.97 -7.97 7.51
C VAL A 159 -4.25 -7.63 8.27
N CYS A 160 -5.08 -6.73 7.73
CA CYS A 160 -6.39 -6.37 8.30
C CYS A 160 -7.30 -7.60 8.45
N HIS A 161 -7.38 -8.46 7.43
CA HIS A 161 -8.20 -9.68 7.47
C HIS A 161 -7.71 -10.73 8.47
N LYS A 162 -6.47 -10.60 8.92
CA LYS A 162 -5.85 -11.49 9.91
C LYS A 162 -5.77 -10.86 11.30
N ASN A 163 -6.27 -9.64 11.45
CA ASN A 163 -6.12 -8.83 12.67
C ASN A 163 -4.67 -8.67 13.14
N ILE A 164 -3.72 -8.64 12.19
CA ILE A 164 -2.29 -8.46 12.49
C ILE A 164 -2.02 -6.97 12.63
N PRO A 165 -1.60 -6.46 13.80
CA PRO A 165 -1.34 -5.04 13.98
C PRO A 165 -0.15 -4.59 13.12
N ILE A 166 -0.27 -3.38 12.56
CA ILE A 166 0.82 -2.70 11.87
C ILE A 166 1.40 -1.66 12.83
N ILE A 167 2.71 -1.66 12.98
CA ILE A 167 3.43 -0.71 13.84
C ILE A 167 4.34 0.12 12.95
N ILE A 168 4.12 1.42 12.89
CA ILE A 168 4.96 2.35 12.13
C ILE A 168 6.00 2.93 13.08
N LYS A 169 7.26 2.83 12.70
CA LYS A 169 8.40 3.28 13.48
C LYS A 169 9.35 4.13 12.64
N ASN A 170 10.02 5.08 13.29
CA ASN A 170 11.05 5.88 12.63
C ASN A 170 12.44 5.27 12.84
N THR A 171 13.12 4.96 11.75
CA THR A 171 14.49 4.42 11.79
C THR A 171 15.49 5.38 12.43
N PHE A 172 15.27 6.69 12.32
CA PHE A 172 16.12 7.73 12.91
C PHE A 172 15.70 8.12 14.34
N ASN A 173 14.53 7.62 14.82
CA ASN A 173 14.03 7.82 16.17
C ASN A 173 13.42 6.50 16.70
N PRO A 174 14.24 5.46 16.91
CA PRO A 174 13.74 4.11 17.23
C PRO A 174 13.01 4.03 18.56
N ASP A 175 13.31 4.93 19.50
CA ASP A 175 12.65 5.02 20.81
C ASP A 175 11.33 5.79 20.76
N GLY A 176 11.01 6.42 19.63
CA GLY A 176 9.75 7.11 19.40
C GLY A 176 8.54 6.17 19.52
N VAL A 177 7.42 6.71 19.99
CA VAL A 177 6.19 5.94 20.24
C VAL A 177 5.66 5.26 18.97
N GLY A 178 5.76 5.95 17.83
CA GLY A 178 5.23 5.46 16.56
C GLY A 178 3.70 5.45 16.51
N THR A 179 3.15 4.76 15.50
CA THR A 179 1.71 4.56 15.34
C THR A 179 1.38 3.08 15.27
N VAL A 180 0.43 2.62 16.08
CA VAL A 180 -0.12 1.26 16.00
C VAL A 180 -1.45 1.29 15.25
N ILE A 181 -1.57 0.49 14.19
CA ILE A 181 -2.80 0.33 13.41
C ILE A 181 -3.37 -1.06 13.72
N LYS A 182 -4.60 -1.11 14.21
CA LYS A 182 -5.26 -2.34 14.65
C LYS A 182 -6.78 -2.26 14.45
N GLN A 183 -7.49 -3.39 14.62
CA GLN A 183 -8.95 -3.44 14.42
C GLN A 183 -9.69 -2.54 15.41
N GLU A 184 -9.38 -2.66 16.69
CA GLU A 184 -10.04 -1.90 17.76
C GLU A 184 -9.07 -0.94 18.42
N VAL A 185 -9.47 0.33 18.49
CA VAL A 185 -8.69 1.40 19.14
C VAL A 185 -9.12 1.50 20.60
N SER A 186 -8.15 1.50 21.49
CA SER A 186 -8.38 1.35 22.95
C SER A 186 -8.98 2.56 23.64
N ASN A 187 -9.15 3.71 22.95
CA ASN A 187 -9.61 4.93 23.59
C ASN A 187 -10.93 5.47 23.01
N PRO A 188 -12.08 5.19 23.65
CA PRO A 188 -13.37 5.75 23.26
C PRO A 188 -13.50 7.27 23.49
N GLN A 189 -12.58 7.90 24.23
CA GLN A 189 -12.52 9.37 24.41
C GLN A 189 -11.68 10.05 23.33
N SER A 190 -11.48 9.39 22.17
CA SER A 190 -10.77 10.00 21.06
C SER A 190 -11.43 11.30 20.64
N LYS A 191 -10.60 12.30 20.36
CA LYS A 191 -11.04 13.57 19.76
C LYS A 191 -11.90 13.27 18.52
N ALA A 192 -12.95 14.05 18.30
CA ALA A 192 -13.83 13.90 17.14
C ALA A 192 -13.06 13.94 15.79
N ILE A 193 -11.92 14.62 15.77
CA ILE A 193 -11.00 14.68 14.64
C ILE A 193 -9.64 14.17 15.12
N LYS A 194 -9.16 13.07 14.55
CA LYS A 194 -7.84 12.48 14.86
C LYS A 194 -6.73 13.06 14.00
N GLY A 195 -7.02 13.31 12.73
CA GLY A 195 -6.04 13.82 11.77
C GLY A 195 -6.70 14.45 10.56
N ILE A 196 -5.93 15.27 9.85
CA ILE A 196 -6.32 15.92 8.61
C ILE A 196 -5.22 15.62 7.58
N SER A 197 -5.61 15.06 6.45
CA SER A 197 -4.74 14.86 5.29
C SER A 197 -5.19 15.72 4.13
N SER A 198 -4.30 16.01 3.20
CA SER A 198 -4.59 16.81 2.02
C SER A 198 -3.89 16.25 0.79
N ILE A 199 -4.54 16.36 -0.35
CA ILE A 199 -3.99 16.01 -1.65
C ILE A 199 -3.77 17.31 -2.40
N ASN A 200 -2.54 17.52 -2.88
CA ASN A 200 -2.20 18.64 -3.75
C ASN A 200 -2.42 18.27 -5.24
N ASP A 201 -2.42 19.27 -6.10
CA ASP A 201 -2.52 19.11 -7.55
C ASP A 201 -3.76 18.34 -8.00
N THR A 202 -4.90 18.63 -7.37
CA THR A 202 -6.20 18.03 -7.70
C THR A 202 -7.15 19.06 -8.28
N SER A 203 -8.10 18.57 -9.08
CA SER A 203 -9.19 19.38 -9.62
C SER A 203 -10.52 18.77 -9.24
N LEU A 204 -11.46 19.59 -8.79
CA LEU A 204 -12.84 19.20 -8.59
C LEU A 204 -13.66 19.64 -9.82
N ILE A 205 -14.19 18.70 -10.57
CA ILE A 205 -15.01 18.95 -11.74
C ILE A 205 -16.46 18.62 -11.40
N THR A 206 -17.35 19.61 -11.56
CA THR A 206 -18.79 19.37 -11.42
C THR A 206 -19.45 19.39 -12.80
N VAL A 207 -20.05 18.27 -13.16
CA VAL A 207 -20.88 18.15 -14.35
C VAL A 207 -22.33 18.34 -13.93
N GLN A 208 -22.98 19.39 -14.44
CA GLN A 208 -24.31 19.77 -14.03
C GLN A 208 -25.20 20.06 -15.25
N GLY A 209 -26.45 19.62 -15.19
CA GLY A 209 -27.44 19.96 -16.21
C GLY A 209 -28.78 19.28 -15.98
N LEU A 210 -29.87 19.99 -16.25
CA LEU A 210 -31.23 19.45 -16.16
C LEU A 210 -31.44 18.26 -17.10
N GLY A 211 -30.73 18.21 -18.22
CA GLY A 211 -30.77 17.10 -19.19
C GLY A 211 -30.07 15.82 -18.72
N MET A 212 -29.52 15.79 -17.51
CA MET A 212 -28.95 14.58 -16.90
C MET A 212 -29.99 13.73 -16.17
N VAL A 213 -31.06 14.35 -15.71
CA VAL A 213 -32.11 13.69 -14.92
C VAL A 213 -32.82 12.62 -15.76
N GLY A 214 -32.88 11.39 -15.25
CA GLY A 214 -33.50 10.26 -15.93
C GLY A 214 -32.75 9.73 -17.17
N VAL A 215 -31.57 10.26 -17.48
CA VAL A 215 -30.76 9.79 -18.64
C VAL A 215 -29.82 8.69 -18.22
N ILE A 216 -30.07 7.50 -18.77
CA ILE A 216 -29.23 6.31 -18.48
C ILE A 216 -27.81 6.51 -19.04
N GLY A 217 -26.80 6.18 -18.21
CA GLY A 217 -25.42 6.07 -18.63
C GLY A 217 -24.62 7.37 -18.69
N VAL A 218 -25.11 8.48 -18.11
CA VAL A 218 -24.34 9.74 -18.02
C VAL A 218 -23.02 9.53 -17.32
N ASN A 219 -23.02 8.96 -16.11
CA ASN A 219 -21.80 8.66 -15.35
C ASN A 219 -20.86 7.72 -16.11
N TYR A 220 -21.39 6.70 -16.78
CA TYR A 220 -20.56 5.81 -17.64
C TYR A 220 -19.78 6.60 -18.69
N ARG A 221 -20.43 7.56 -19.37
CA ARG A 221 -19.80 8.38 -20.40
C ARG A 221 -18.68 9.25 -19.84
N ILE A 222 -18.90 9.83 -18.64
CA ILE A 222 -17.92 10.65 -17.93
C ILE A 222 -16.70 9.79 -17.53
N PHE A 223 -16.93 8.68 -16.82
CA PHE A 223 -15.86 7.79 -16.37
C PHE A 223 -15.10 7.12 -17.51
N LYS A 224 -15.80 6.78 -18.58
CA LYS A 224 -15.16 6.25 -19.81
C LYS A 224 -14.20 7.28 -20.42
N ALA A 225 -14.58 8.55 -20.46
CA ALA A 225 -13.74 9.62 -21.00
C ALA A 225 -12.49 9.82 -20.11
N LEU A 226 -12.66 9.84 -18.79
CA LEU A 226 -11.54 9.96 -17.83
C LEU A 226 -10.58 8.77 -17.95
N ALA A 227 -11.11 7.54 -17.94
CA ALA A 227 -10.32 6.32 -18.07
C ALA A 227 -9.55 6.24 -19.40
N LYS A 228 -10.17 6.64 -20.52
CA LYS A 228 -9.53 6.69 -21.86
C LYS A 228 -8.30 7.62 -21.86
N ASN A 229 -8.34 8.69 -21.07
CA ASN A 229 -7.26 9.66 -20.96
C ASN A 229 -6.31 9.37 -19.79
N GLY A 230 -6.41 8.21 -19.12
CA GLY A 230 -5.53 7.82 -18.01
C GLY A 230 -5.72 8.66 -16.73
N ILE A 231 -6.86 9.35 -16.61
CA ILE A 231 -7.16 10.21 -15.45
C ILE A 231 -7.73 9.34 -14.32
N SER A 232 -7.07 9.36 -13.17
CA SER A 232 -7.51 8.67 -11.95
C SER A 232 -8.54 9.50 -11.20
N VAL A 233 -9.59 8.85 -10.72
CA VAL A 233 -10.65 9.47 -9.91
C VAL A 233 -10.52 8.97 -8.48
N PHE A 234 -10.49 9.86 -7.51
CA PHE A 234 -10.41 9.54 -6.07
C PHE A 234 -11.65 9.96 -5.27
N LEU A 235 -12.49 10.83 -5.84
CA LEU A 235 -13.72 11.30 -5.20
C LEU A 235 -14.85 11.34 -6.22
N VAL A 236 -16.01 10.82 -5.83
CA VAL A 236 -17.27 10.93 -6.57
C VAL A 236 -18.37 11.31 -5.62
N SER A 237 -19.05 12.39 -5.92
CA SER A 237 -20.25 12.83 -5.19
C SER A 237 -21.35 13.15 -6.17
N GLN A 238 -22.52 12.56 -5.96
CA GLN A 238 -23.71 12.79 -6.77
C GLN A 238 -24.86 13.28 -5.89
N ALA A 239 -25.53 14.34 -6.31
CA ALA A 239 -26.74 14.80 -5.65
C ALA A 239 -27.92 13.85 -5.91
N SER A 240 -28.85 13.77 -4.97
CA SER A 240 -30.05 12.94 -5.08
C SER A 240 -30.95 13.32 -6.27
N SER A 241 -30.83 14.54 -6.77
CA SER A 241 -31.58 15.05 -7.93
C SER A 241 -31.07 14.57 -9.29
N GLU A 242 -29.99 13.77 -9.34
CA GLU A 242 -29.32 13.28 -10.56
C GLU A 242 -28.86 14.37 -11.56
N ASN A 243 -29.04 15.63 -11.22
CA ASN A 243 -28.69 16.76 -12.10
C ASN A 243 -27.27 17.25 -11.95
N SER A 244 -26.49 16.68 -11.04
CA SER A 244 -25.13 17.12 -10.73
C SER A 244 -24.28 15.93 -10.26
N THR A 245 -23.09 15.79 -10.83
CA THR A 245 -22.06 14.85 -10.36
C THR A 245 -20.74 15.60 -10.23
N SER A 246 -20.13 15.55 -9.05
CA SER A 246 -18.82 16.13 -8.78
C SER A 246 -17.77 15.04 -8.70
N ILE A 247 -16.62 15.26 -9.33
CA ILE A 247 -15.53 14.29 -9.50
C ILE A 247 -14.21 14.97 -9.13
N GLY A 248 -13.51 14.38 -8.22
CA GLY A 248 -12.17 14.82 -7.84
C GLY A 248 -11.09 13.87 -8.37
#